data_4eaaf1f6931ba5b1d7dc303e08433137
#
_entry.id   4eaaf1f6931ba5b1d7dc303e08433137
#
_cell.length_a   1.000
_cell.length_b   1.000
_cell.length_c   1.000
_cell.angle_alpha   90.00
_cell.angle_beta   90.00
_cell.angle_gamma   90.00
#
_symmetry.space_group_name_H-M   'P 1'
#
loop_
_entity.id
_entity.type
_entity.pdbx_description
1 polymer ?
#
loop_
_entity_poly.entity_id
_entity_poly.type
_entity_poly.pdbx_seq_one_letter_code
_entity_poly.pdbx_strand_id
1 'polypeptide(L)'
;MNAAKILAVDDEADFEVLLRQRFRHQIRAGEFDFRFAYHGEEALTKLADEPDIELLLLDINMPVMDGLTLLAELRARQSPARAIIVSAYGDMANIRTAMNRGAFDFVTKPVDLNDLEITIKKTLDDIGRVREIERQRAVAERARLNLSRYFSPNLVAMLADRDEPLGPVRRETVAVLFVDIVGFTRMAELMPPEAVVTMLRQFHDRMTAAIFACGGTVEKYIGDAIFAVFGLPSAGPDDAANALRCADGMLTALASWNGERGQAGEPPVAIGIGLNYGPAVVGDVGSEHSLSFTVIGDTVNTASRLQGLTRSLATPLVVSGALVEAIAAASSRDAAALLERLQDEGEQALRGRGGAVRIWTRRRSS
;
A
#
# COMPACT_ATOMS: atom_id res chain seq x y z
N MET A 1 18.68 -5.96 -26.59
CA MET A 1 18.59 -6.97 -25.51
C MET A 1 20.02 -7.25 -25.07
N ASN A 2 20.32 -7.32 -23.78
CA ASN A 2 21.65 -7.77 -23.33
C ASN A 2 21.80 -9.25 -23.60
N ALA A 3 23.02 -9.71 -23.92
CA ALA A 3 23.33 -11.12 -24.09
C ALA A 3 23.00 -11.89 -22.79
N ALA A 4 22.37 -13.06 -22.90
CA ALA A 4 22.11 -13.91 -21.75
C ALA A 4 23.45 -14.47 -21.23
N LYS A 5 23.80 -14.20 -19.95
CA LYS A 5 25.03 -14.68 -19.35
C LYS A 5 24.85 -16.09 -18.82
N ILE A 6 25.65 -16.99 -19.36
CA ILE A 6 25.62 -18.44 -19.09
C ILE A 6 26.97 -18.85 -18.49
N LEU A 7 26.98 -19.42 -17.29
CA LEU A 7 28.19 -19.98 -16.67
C LEU A 7 28.22 -21.52 -16.90
N ALA A 8 29.17 -21.97 -17.67
CA ALA A 8 29.45 -23.41 -17.82
C ALA A 8 30.47 -23.85 -16.78
N VAL A 9 30.11 -24.83 -15.98
CA VAL A 9 30.91 -25.35 -14.86
C VAL A 9 31.18 -26.83 -15.14
N ASP A 10 32.39 -27.13 -15.57
CA ASP A 10 32.83 -28.49 -15.99
C ASP A 10 34.35 -28.55 -15.89
N ASP A 11 34.92 -29.60 -15.31
CA ASP A 11 36.37 -29.76 -15.15
C ASP A 11 37.07 -30.19 -16.48
N GLU A 12 36.30 -30.58 -17.49
CA GLU A 12 36.79 -30.90 -18.81
C GLU A 12 36.93 -29.64 -19.68
N ALA A 13 38.18 -29.21 -19.95
CA ALA A 13 38.44 -28.04 -20.81
C ALA A 13 37.85 -28.17 -22.23
N ASP A 14 37.68 -29.40 -22.73
CA ASP A 14 37.08 -29.69 -24.04
C ASP A 14 35.62 -29.24 -24.13
N PHE A 15 34.90 -29.19 -23.00
CA PHE A 15 33.52 -28.71 -22.96
C PHE A 15 33.43 -27.19 -23.29
N GLU A 16 34.38 -26.40 -22.82
CA GLU A 16 34.47 -24.98 -23.21
C GLU A 16 34.65 -24.83 -24.72
N VAL A 17 35.59 -25.57 -25.30
CA VAL A 17 35.86 -25.53 -26.77
C VAL A 17 34.62 -25.91 -27.55
N LEU A 18 33.94 -26.96 -27.13
CA LEU A 18 32.69 -27.43 -27.72
C LEU A 18 31.58 -26.38 -27.71
N LEU A 19 31.33 -25.73 -26.56
CA LEU A 19 30.32 -24.69 -26.41
C LEU A 19 30.64 -23.46 -27.26
N ARG A 20 31.90 -22.97 -27.24
CA ARG A 20 32.32 -21.85 -28.05
C ARG A 20 32.21 -22.10 -29.56
N GLN A 21 32.49 -23.30 -30.00
CA GLN A 21 32.37 -23.69 -31.41
C GLN A 21 30.89 -23.81 -31.82
N ARG A 22 30.09 -24.46 -31.02
CA ARG A 22 28.67 -24.70 -31.32
C ARG A 22 27.85 -23.41 -31.33
N PHE A 23 28.03 -22.58 -30.33
CA PHE A 23 27.26 -21.36 -30.14
C PHE A 23 27.93 -20.10 -30.71
N ARG A 24 28.93 -20.25 -31.60
CA ARG A 24 29.68 -19.14 -32.20
C ARG A 24 28.80 -18.08 -32.85
N HIS A 25 27.65 -18.46 -33.45
CA HIS A 25 26.72 -17.55 -34.09
C HIS A 25 25.94 -16.75 -33.06
N GLN A 26 25.44 -17.39 -32.03
CA GLN A 26 24.71 -16.75 -30.92
C GLN A 26 25.62 -15.82 -30.11
N ILE A 27 26.85 -16.22 -29.88
CA ILE A 27 27.87 -15.38 -29.22
C ILE A 27 28.16 -14.13 -30.07
N ARG A 28 28.37 -14.26 -31.37
CA ARG A 28 28.62 -13.14 -32.27
C ARG A 28 27.39 -12.22 -32.44
N ALA A 29 26.20 -12.80 -32.41
CA ALA A 29 24.94 -12.05 -32.44
C ALA A 29 24.62 -11.32 -31.10
N GLY A 30 25.40 -11.58 -30.05
CA GLY A 30 25.12 -11.04 -28.73
C GLY A 30 23.90 -11.63 -28.05
N GLU A 31 23.51 -12.87 -28.44
CA GLU A 31 22.41 -13.60 -27.78
C GLU A 31 22.89 -14.28 -26.50
N PHE A 32 24.09 -14.91 -26.54
CA PHE A 32 24.71 -15.61 -25.43
C PHE A 32 26.08 -15.05 -25.10
N ASP A 33 26.38 -14.96 -23.79
CA ASP A 33 27.68 -14.60 -23.24
C ASP A 33 28.13 -15.67 -22.24
N PHE A 34 29.07 -16.54 -22.67
CA PHE A 34 29.55 -17.67 -21.87
C PHE A 34 30.68 -17.27 -20.94
N ARG A 35 30.55 -17.68 -19.66
CA ARG A 35 31.61 -17.75 -18.67
C ARG A 35 31.92 -19.20 -18.36
N PHE A 36 33.14 -19.50 -17.89
CA PHE A 36 33.57 -20.88 -17.63
C PHE A 36 34.17 -20.95 -16.23
N ALA A 37 33.93 -22.06 -15.54
CA ALA A 37 34.55 -22.40 -14.27
C ALA A 37 34.85 -23.93 -14.27
N TYR A 38 35.91 -24.35 -13.60
CA TYR A 38 36.36 -25.73 -13.62
C TYR A 38 35.95 -26.51 -12.36
N HIS A 39 35.36 -25.88 -11.39
CA HIS A 39 34.79 -26.50 -10.19
C HIS A 39 33.83 -25.54 -9.47
N GLY A 40 33.08 -26.05 -8.48
CA GLY A 40 32.03 -25.29 -7.82
C GLY A 40 32.48 -24.04 -7.05
N GLU A 41 33.68 -24.04 -6.44
CA GLU A 41 34.20 -22.84 -5.72
C GLU A 41 34.51 -21.69 -6.68
N GLU A 42 35.11 -22.01 -7.84
CA GLU A 42 35.36 -20.99 -8.87
C GLU A 42 34.01 -20.43 -9.42
N ALA A 43 33.02 -21.31 -9.59
CA ALA A 43 31.68 -20.89 -10.01
C ALA A 43 31.04 -19.94 -8.99
N LEU A 44 31.15 -20.21 -7.70
CA LEU A 44 30.64 -19.31 -6.65
C LEU A 44 31.34 -17.95 -6.65
N THR A 45 32.65 -17.92 -6.91
CA THR A 45 33.42 -16.67 -7.02
C THR A 45 32.91 -15.85 -8.22
N LYS A 46 32.75 -16.48 -9.40
CA LYS A 46 32.24 -15.80 -10.61
C LYS A 46 30.80 -15.31 -10.45
N LEU A 47 29.96 -16.06 -9.76
CA LEU A 47 28.59 -15.62 -9.46
C LEU A 47 28.54 -14.43 -8.48
N ALA A 48 29.53 -14.31 -7.61
CA ALA A 48 29.65 -13.15 -6.72
C ALA A 48 30.14 -11.91 -7.48
N ASP A 49 31.07 -12.09 -8.40
CA ASP A 49 31.63 -10.99 -9.22
C ASP A 49 30.69 -10.54 -10.33
N GLU A 50 29.92 -11.47 -10.89
CA GLU A 50 28.96 -11.22 -11.97
C GLU A 50 27.55 -11.71 -11.55
N PRO A 51 26.81 -10.93 -10.74
CA PRO A 51 25.49 -11.32 -10.23
C PRO A 51 24.38 -11.36 -11.29
N ASP A 52 24.66 -10.93 -12.49
CA ASP A 52 23.79 -10.96 -13.66
C ASP A 52 23.93 -12.28 -14.50
N ILE A 53 24.68 -13.27 -14.03
CA ILE A 53 24.66 -14.61 -14.57
C ILE A 53 23.28 -15.23 -14.32
N GLU A 54 22.63 -15.67 -15.43
CA GLU A 54 21.24 -16.11 -15.41
C GLU A 54 21.09 -17.63 -15.37
N LEU A 55 22.04 -18.33 -16.02
CA LEU A 55 21.98 -19.77 -16.26
C LEU A 55 23.34 -20.43 -15.97
N LEU A 56 23.31 -21.59 -15.30
CA LEU A 56 24.45 -22.46 -15.14
C LEU A 56 24.24 -23.72 -15.99
N LEU A 57 25.27 -24.13 -16.73
CA LEU A 57 25.43 -25.50 -17.25
C LEU A 57 26.38 -26.21 -16.31
N LEU A 58 25.92 -27.19 -15.56
CA LEU A 58 26.61 -27.69 -14.38
C LEU A 58 26.89 -29.19 -14.50
N ASP A 59 28.15 -29.57 -14.59
CA ASP A 59 28.53 -31.00 -14.40
C ASP A 59 28.37 -31.39 -12.93
N ILE A 60 28.01 -32.63 -12.69
CA ILE A 60 27.90 -33.20 -11.35
C ILE A 60 29.25 -33.58 -10.78
N ASN A 61 30.09 -34.22 -11.59
CA ASN A 61 31.31 -34.89 -11.13
C ASN A 61 32.54 -34.02 -11.37
N MET A 62 32.81 -33.11 -10.43
CA MET A 62 33.95 -32.20 -10.52
C MET A 62 34.80 -32.29 -9.25
N PRO A 63 36.13 -32.02 -9.37
CA PRO A 63 37.01 -31.92 -8.19
C PRO A 63 36.68 -30.70 -7.32
N VAL A 64 37.24 -30.67 -6.11
CA VAL A 64 37.16 -29.57 -5.12
C VAL A 64 35.74 -29.39 -4.58
N MET A 65 34.78 -28.99 -5.41
CA MET A 65 33.37 -28.88 -5.11
C MET A 65 32.56 -29.42 -6.27
N ASP A 66 31.80 -30.49 -6.01
CA ASP A 66 30.91 -31.12 -6.98
C ASP A 66 29.66 -30.30 -7.31
N GLY A 67 28.99 -30.67 -8.42
CA GLY A 67 27.80 -29.94 -8.87
C GLY A 67 26.60 -30.02 -7.92
N LEU A 68 26.44 -31.11 -7.18
CA LEU A 68 25.35 -31.27 -6.22
C LEU A 68 25.55 -30.38 -4.98
N THR A 69 26.80 -30.19 -4.57
CA THR A 69 27.17 -29.27 -3.47
C THR A 69 27.00 -27.82 -3.92
N LEU A 70 27.45 -27.45 -5.12
CA LEU A 70 27.25 -26.14 -5.69
C LEU A 70 25.75 -25.80 -5.77
N LEU A 71 24.91 -26.73 -6.21
CA LEU A 71 23.47 -26.53 -6.31
C LEU A 71 22.82 -26.27 -4.92
N ALA A 72 23.30 -26.96 -3.88
CA ALA A 72 22.85 -26.72 -2.50
C ALA A 72 23.25 -25.32 -2.00
N GLU A 73 24.48 -24.86 -2.30
CA GLU A 73 24.98 -23.54 -1.99
C GLU A 73 24.17 -22.43 -2.69
N LEU A 74 23.86 -22.61 -4.00
CA LEU A 74 23.04 -21.68 -4.75
C LEU A 74 21.64 -21.52 -4.13
N ARG A 75 21.05 -22.63 -3.70
CA ARG A 75 19.76 -22.62 -3.01
C ARG A 75 19.84 -21.93 -1.64
N ALA A 76 20.88 -22.21 -0.85
CA ALA A 76 21.08 -21.56 0.46
C ALA A 76 21.24 -20.05 0.34
N ARG A 77 21.90 -19.58 -0.73
CA ARG A 77 22.10 -18.15 -1.05
C ARG A 77 20.93 -17.52 -1.77
N GLN A 78 19.85 -18.29 -2.06
CA GLN A 78 18.70 -17.82 -2.82
C GLN A 78 19.09 -17.21 -4.18
N SER A 79 20.08 -17.83 -4.86
CA SER A 79 20.53 -17.35 -6.17
C SER A 79 19.37 -17.36 -7.18
N PRO A 80 19.18 -16.29 -7.96
CA PRO A 80 18.16 -16.24 -9.00
C PRO A 80 18.55 -17.07 -10.25
N ALA A 81 19.83 -17.47 -10.37
CA ALA A 81 20.32 -18.24 -11.51
C ALA A 81 19.72 -19.64 -11.52
N ARG A 82 19.32 -20.09 -12.72
CA ARG A 82 18.84 -21.46 -12.95
C ARG A 82 20.00 -22.38 -13.30
N ALA A 83 19.92 -23.64 -12.92
CA ALA A 83 20.94 -24.64 -13.27
C ALA A 83 20.36 -25.75 -14.16
N ILE A 84 21.02 -26.02 -15.28
CA ILE A 84 20.84 -27.20 -16.11
C ILE A 84 21.99 -28.17 -15.79
N ILE A 85 21.65 -29.40 -15.44
CA ILE A 85 22.65 -30.41 -15.14
C ILE A 85 23.13 -31.04 -16.43
N VAL A 86 24.45 -31.21 -16.56
CA VAL A 86 25.09 -31.98 -17.65
C VAL A 86 25.78 -33.18 -17.02
N SER A 87 25.28 -34.41 -17.25
CA SER A 87 25.75 -35.60 -16.53
C SER A 87 25.87 -36.81 -17.41
N ALA A 88 26.72 -37.76 -17.02
CA ALA A 88 26.94 -38.99 -17.78
C ALA A 88 25.66 -39.85 -17.89
N TYR A 89 25.51 -40.54 -19.02
CA TYR A 89 24.44 -41.50 -19.23
C TYR A 89 24.51 -42.63 -18.18
N GLY A 90 23.42 -42.86 -17.47
CA GLY A 90 23.34 -43.87 -16.40
C GLY A 90 23.37 -43.29 -14.97
N ASP A 91 23.65 -42.00 -14.78
CA ASP A 91 23.71 -41.35 -13.46
C ASP A 91 22.34 -40.84 -12.97
N MET A 92 21.30 -41.64 -13.21
CA MET A 92 19.90 -41.26 -12.90
C MET A 92 19.66 -40.95 -11.41
N ALA A 93 20.46 -41.54 -10.51
CA ALA A 93 20.33 -41.24 -9.05
C ALA A 93 20.78 -39.83 -8.71
N ASN A 94 21.91 -39.40 -9.29
CA ASN A 94 22.44 -38.06 -9.10
C ASN A 94 21.60 -37.01 -9.82
N ILE A 95 21.11 -37.28 -11.04
CA ILE A 95 20.17 -36.43 -11.76
C ILE A 95 18.90 -36.21 -10.94
N ARG A 96 18.28 -37.27 -10.37
CA ARG A 96 17.12 -37.16 -9.49
C ARG A 96 17.43 -36.30 -8.25
N THR A 97 18.60 -36.51 -7.66
CA THR A 97 19.05 -35.71 -6.50
C THR A 97 19.20 -34.23 -6.86
N ALA A 98 19.77 -33.92 -8.02
CA ALA A 98 19.92 -32.56 -8.51
C ALA A 98 18.56 -31.90 -8.79
N MET A 99 17.63 -32.59 -9.42
CA MET A 99 16.27 -32.09 -9.64
C MET A 99 15.55 -31.79 -8.31
N ASN A 100 15.68 -32.67 -7.32
CA ASN A 100 15.12 -32.43 -5.96
C ASN A 100 15.80 -31.26 -5.24
N ARG A 101 17.04 -30.93 -5.58
CA ARG A 101 17.77 -29.76 -5.04
C ARG A 101 17.50 -28.47 -5.79
N GLY A 102 16.70 -28.52 -6.86
CA GLY A 102 16.23 -27.33 -7.58
C GLY A 102 16.95 -27.07 -8.91
N ALA A 103 17.61 -28.08 -9.50
CA ALA A 103 17.99 -27.99 -10.90
C ALA A 103 16.75 -27.80 -11.77
N PHE A 104 16.84 -26.97 -12.80
CA PHE A 104 15.71 -26.66 -13.68
C PHE A 104 15.46 -27.77 -14.72
N ASP A 105 16.54 -28.28 -15.31
CA ASP A 105 16.49 -29.35 -16.32
C ASP A 105 17.83 -30.13 -16.34
N PHE A 106 17.95 -31.15 -17.18
CA PHE A 106 19.18 -31.88 -17.35
C PHE A 106 19.42 -32.30 -18.81
N VAL A 107 20.69 -32.51 -19.16
CA VAL A 107 21.15 -33.05 -20.45
C VAL A 107 22.17 -34.16 -20.17
N THR A 108 22.09 -35.25 -20.91
CA THR A 108 22.99 -36.39 -20.72
C THR A 108 24.23 -36.32 -21.64
N LYS A 109 25.40 -36.69 -21.09
CA LYS A 109 26.63 -36.90 -21.89
C LYS A 109 26.58 -38.28 -22.58
N PRO A 110 26.96 -38.45 -23.87
CA PRO A 110 27.51 -37.43 -24.75
C PRO A 110 26.45 -36.37 -25.11
N VAL A 111 26.83 -35.08 -24.98
CA VAL A 111 25.88 -33.95 -25.10
C VAL A 111 25.38 -33.84 -26.55
N ASP A 112 24.08 -34.03 -26.76
CA ASP A 112 23.43 -33.56 -27.99
C ASP A 112 23.32 -32.05 -27.95
N LEU A 113 24.08 -31.39 -28.82
CA LEU A 113 24.17 -29.92 -28.83
C LEU A 113 22.87 -29.23 -29.30
N ASN A 114 21.99 -29.96 -30.00
CA ASN A 114 20.67 -29.42 -30.35
C ASN A 114 19.72 -29.48 -29.15
N ASP A 115 19.76 -30.59 -28.40
CA ASP A 115 18.98 -30.75 -27.17
C ASP A 115 19.42 -29.73 -26.12
N LEU A 116 20.74 -29.51 -25.95
CA LEU A 116 21.30 -28.51 -25.09
C LEU A 116 20.81 -27.08 -25.47
N GLU A 117 20.81 -26.75 -26.77
CA GLU A 117 20.34 -25.45 -27.25
C GLU A 117 18.86 -25.25 -26.95
N ILE A 118 18.03 -26.25 -27.17
CA ILE A 118 16.59 -26.22 -26.85
C ILE A 118 16.39 -26.02 -25.34
N THR A 119 17.12 -26.73 -24.51
CA THR A 119 17.04 -26.69 -23.07
C THR A 119 17.50 -25.32 -22.53
N ILE A 120 18.58 -24.74 -23.07
CA ILE A 120 19.04 -23.39 -22.74
C ILE A 120 17.94 -22.36 -23.06
N LYS A 121 17.41 -22.36 -24.29
CA LYS A 121 16.38 -21.43 -24.72
C LYS A 121 15.12 -21.52 -23.85
N LYS A 122 14.64 -22.73 -23.60
CA LYS A 122 13.49 -22.98 -22.72
C LYS A 122 13.72 -22.43 -21.32
N THR A 123 14.91 -22.62 -20.76
CA THR A 123 15.25 -22.11 -19.42
C THR A 123 15.31 -20.59 -19.39
N LEU A 124 15.94 -19.96 -20.40
CA LEU A 124 16.01 -18.50 -20.51
C LEU A 124 14.62 -17.87 -20.71
N ASP A 125 13.75 -18.51 -21.48
CA ASP A 125 12.36 -18.07 -21.65
C ASP A 125 11.58 -18.14 -20.33
N ASP A 126 11.81 -19.17 -19.51
CA ASP A 126 11.21 -19.27 -18.17
C ASP A 126 11.71 -18.15 -17.24
N ILE A 127 13.03 -17.92 -17.22
CA ILE A 127 13.63 -16.82 -16.47
C ILE A 127 13.01 -15.48 -16.88
N GLY A 128 12.90 -15.25 -18.19
CA GLY A 128 12.30 -14.03 -18.74
C GLY A 128 10.85 -13.84 -18.30
N ARG A 129 10.04 -14.91 -18.32
CA ARG A 129 8.64 -14.87 -17.84
C ARG A 129 8.54 -14.56 -16.36
N VAL A 130 9.34 -15.20 -15.52
CA VAL A 130 9.33 -14.95 -14.08
C VAL A 130 9.71 -13.51 -13.79
N ARG A 131 10.78 -12.99 -14.39
CA ARG A 131 11.20 -11.58 -14.25
C ARG A 131 10.13 -10.60 -14.70
N GLU A 132 9.44 -10.87 -15.79
CA GLU A 132 8.38 -9.98 -16.28
C GLU A 132 7.20 -9.95 -15.30
N ILE A 133 6.79 -11.10 -14.74
CA ILE A 133 5.76 -11.18 -13.71
C ILE A 133 6.17 -10.40 -12.46
N GLU A 134 7.40 -10.55 -11.99
CA GLU A 134 7.92 -9.82 -10.83
C GLU A 134 7.98 -8.31 -11.10
N ARG A 135 8.40 -7.90 -12.30
CA ARG A 135 8.41 -6.51 -12.73
C ARG A 135 7.01 -5.91 -12.72
N GLN A 136 6.03 -6.62 -13.28
CA GLN A 136 4.63 -6.18 -13.31
C GLN A 136 4.06 -6.07 -11.90
N ARG A 137 4.35 -7.03 -11.02
CA ARG A 137 3.95 -6.96 -9.60
C ARG A 137 4.56 -5.75 -8.90
N ALA A 138 5.85 -5.50 -9.08
CA ALA A 138 6.53 -4.35 -8.49
C ALA A 138 5.96 -3.01 -8.99
N VAL A 139 5.62 -2.91 -10.28
CA VAL A 139 4.97 -1.73 -10.87
C VAL A 139 3.56 -1.54 -10.28
N ALA A 140 2.76 -2.60 -10.22
CA ALA A 140 1.41 -2.55 -9.66
C ALA A 140 1.42 -2.16 -8.16
N GLU A 141 2.34 -2.74 -7.37
CA GLU A 141 2.48 -2.40 -5.96
C GLU A 141 2.92 -0.95 -5.75
N ARG A 142 3.86 -0.47 -6.58
CA ARG A 142 4.27 0.95 -6.55
C ARG A 142 3.13 1.89 -6.93
N ALA A 143 2.34 1.53 -7.93
CA ALA A 143 1.16 2.29 -8.31
C ALA A 143 0.13 2.31 -7.16
N ARG A 144 -0.13 1.17 -6.52
CA ARG A 144 -1.00 1.06 -5.35
C ARG A 144 -0.53 1.91 -4.18
N LEU A 145 0.75 1.88 -3.85
CA LEU A 145 1.35 2.70 -2.79
C LEU A 145 1.26 4.20 -3.11
N ASN A 146 1.39 4.59 -4.37
CA ASN A 146 1.22 5.98 -4.76
C ASN A 146 -0.25 6.41 -4.64
N LEU A 147 -1.19 5.59 -5.09
CA LEU A 147 -2.63 5.88 -4.96
C LEU A 147 -3.07 5.96 -3.49
N SER A 148 -2.51 5.15 -2.59
CA SER A 148 -2.82 5.20 -1.15
C SER A 148 -2.42 6.49 -0.45
N ARG A 149 -1.61 7.34 -1.09
CA ARG A 149 -1.30 8.70 -0.60
C ARG A 149 -2.38 9.72 -0.92
N TYR A 150 -3.22 9.44 -1.91
CA TYR A 150 -4.28 10.35 -2.35
C TYR A 150 -5.67 9.87 -1.95
N PHE A 151 -5.83 8.58 -1.67
CA PHE A 151 -7.10 7.96 -1.30
C PHE A 151 -6.98 7.20 0.01
N SER A 152 -8.08 7.11 0.75
CA SER A 152 -8.10 6.31 1.98
C SER A 152 -7.81 4.82 1.69
N PRO A 153 -7.20 4.07 2.63
CA PRO A 153 -6.90 2.65 2.45
C PRO A 153 -8.13 1.82 2.04
N ASN A 154 -9.29 2.11 2.63
CA ASN A 154 -10.56 1.43 2.33
C ASN A 154 -11.02 1.68 0.88
N LEU A 155 -10.84 2.91 0.38
CA LEU A 155 -11.19 3.27 -0.99
C LEU A 155 -10.22 2.64 -2.00
N VAL A 156 -8.92 2.62 -1.69
CA VAL A 156 -7.91 1.95 -2.53
C VAL A 156 -8.17 0.44 -2.62
N ALA A 157 -8.52 -0.21 -1.50
CA ALA A 157 -8.88 -1.63 -1.50
C ALA A 157 -10.11 -1.90 -2.38
N MET A 158 -11.15 -1.07 -2.26
CA MET A 158 -12.35 -1.21 -3.08
C MET A 158 -12.10 -1.00 -4.58
N LEU A 159 -11.23 -0.03 -4.93
CA LEU A 159 -10.84 0.23 -6.32
C LEU A 159 -9.99 -0.89 -6.91
N ALA A 160 -9.16 -1.54 -6.08
CA ALA A 160 -8.30 -2.64 -6.52
C ALA A 160 -9.08 -3.94 -6.84
N ASP A 161 -10.25 -4.13 -6.25
CA ASP A 161 -11.08 -5.33 -6.42
C ASP A 161 -12.11 -5.21 -7.55
N ARG A 162 -12.14 -4.09 -8.28
CA ARG A 162 -13.13 -3.83 -9.34
C ARG A 162 -12.47 -3.44 -10.65
N ASP A 163 -12.99 -4.02 -11.73
CA ASP A 163 -12.59 -3.68 -13.10
C ASP A 163 -13.30 -2.40 -13.63
N GLU A 164 -14.28 -1.88 -12.89
CA GLU A 164 -15.06 -0.69 -13.28
C GLU A 164 -14.94 0.44 -12.25
N PRO A 165 -15.14 1.71 -12.67
CA PRO A 165 -15.27 2.85 -11.76
C PRO A 165 -16.31 2.59 -10.66
N LEU A 166 -16.29 3.37 -9.56
CA LEU A 166 -16.98 3.14 -8.28
C LEU A 166 -18.51 2.86 -8.36
N GLY A 167 -19.05 2.72 -9.55
CA GLY A 167 -20.43 2.30 -9.81
C GLY A 167 -21.42 3.45 -9.78
N PRO A 168 -22.71 3.15 -10.05
CA PRO A 168 -23.73 4.17 -10.18
C PRO A 168 -23.91 4.94 -8.88
N VAL A 169 -24.30 6.20 -9.00
CA VAL A 169 -24.69 7.06 -7.90
C VAL A 169 -25.74 6.36 -7.04
N ARG A 170 -25.50 6.21 -5.74
CA ARG A 170 -26.38 5.52 -4.81
C ARG A 170 -26.67 6.37 -3.57
N ARG A 171 -27.79 6.06 -2.90
CA ARG A 171 -28.12 6.65 -1.60
C ARG A 171 -27.63 5.72 -0.49
N GLU A 172 -26.85 6.29 0.42
CA GLU A 172 -26.36 5.58 1.61
C GLU A 172 -26.62 6.44 2.84
N THR A 173 -26.76 5.79 3.99
CA THR A 173 -26.81 6.51 5.26
C THR A 173 -25.41 6.50 5.86
N VAL A 174 -24.84 7.67 6.10
CA VAL A 174 -23.44 7.84 6.48
C VAL A 174 -23.30 8.79 7.66
N ALA A 175 -22.22 8.64 8.43
CA ALA A 175 -21.81 9.67 9.36
C ALA A 175 -20.75 10.56 8.69
N VAL A 176 -20.97 11.87 8.82
CA VAL A 176 -20.12 12.91 8.22
C VAL A 176 -19.42 13.69 9.33
N LEU A 177 -18.12 13.86 9.16
CA LEU A 177 -17.22 14.61 10.04
C LEU A 177 -16.57 15.75 9.29
N PHE A 178 -16.67 16.95 9.85
CA PHE A 178 -15.82 18.09 9.50
C PHE A 178 -14.97 18.47 10.70
N VAL A 179 -13.68 18.69 10.49
CA VAL A 179 -12.76 19.24 11.50
C VAL A 179 -11.95 20.37 10.87
N ASP A 180 -11.70 21.45 11.62
CA ASP A 180 -11.05 22.67 11.16
C ASP A 180 -10.21 23.26 12.31
N ILE A 181 -9.13 23.97 12.00
CA ILE A 181 -8.31 24.69 12.98
C ILE A 181 -8.99 26.02 13.33
N VAL A 182 -9.20 26.26 14.61
CA VAL A 182 -9.81 27.51 15.06
C VAL A 182 -8.85 28.68 14.86
N GLY A 183 -9.27 29.67 14.05
CA GLY A 183 -8.50 30.89 13.82
C GLY A 183 -7.29 30.71 12.90
N PHE A 184 -7.27 29.67 12.09
CA PHE A 184 -6.16 29.35 11.17
C PHE A 184 -5.75 30.52 10.28
N THR A 185 -6.70 31.22 9.63
CA THR A 185 -6.40 32.35 8.74
C THR A 185 -5.53 33.39 9.43
N ARG A 186 -5.92 33.81 10.65
CA ARG A 186 -5.15 34.79 11.43
C ARG A 186 -3.78 34.25 11.85
N MET A 187 -3.71 32.98 12.19
CA MET A 187 -2.46 32.33 12.57
C MET A 187 -1.51 32.25 11.39
N ALA A 188 -2.01 31.86 10.21
CA ALA A 188 -1.25 31.75 8.98
C ALA A 188 -0.67 33.08 8.48
N GLU A 189 -1.39 34.20 8.72
CA GLU A 189 -0.90 35.56 8.39
C GLU A 189 0.33 35.97 9.22
N LEU A 190 0.52 35.37 10.39
CA LEU A 190 1.62 35.67 11.30
C LEU A 190 2.82 34.70 11.17
N MET A 191 2.70 33.68 10.35
CA MET A 191 3.72 32.64 10.20
C MET A 191 4.41 32.68 8.82
N PRO A 192 5.69 32.29 8.73
CA PRO A 192 6.32 32.03 7.42
C PRO A 192 5.56 30.94 6.65
N PRO A 193 5.42 31.03 5.31
CA PRO A 193 4.68 30.07 4.50
C PRO A 193 5.11 28.60 4.71
N GLU A 194 6.41 28.37 4.87
CA GLU A 194 6.98 27.03 5.10
C GLU A 194 6.55 26.44 6.45
N ALA A 195 6.44 27.31 7.49
CA ALA A 195 5.98 26.90 8.81
C ALA A 195 4.47 26.58 8.78
N VAL A 196 3.67 27.34 8.01
CA VAL A 196 2.24 27.03 7.79
C VAL A 196 2.06 25.67 7.14
N VAL A 197 2.81 25.36 6.08
CA VAL A 197 2.76 24.07 5.39
C VAL A 197 3.18 22.93 6.34
N THR A 198 4.22 23.14 7.13
CA THR A 198 4.70 22.14 8.10
C THR A 198 3.65 21.86 9.16
N MET A 199 3.04 22.90 9.72
CA MET A 199 1.97 22.78 10.71
C MET A 199 0.73 22.08 10.12
N LEU A 200 0.31 22.43 8.90
CA LEU A 200 -0.81 21.76 8.22
C LEU A 200 -0.53 20.27 7.99
N ARG A 201 0.68 19.91 7.56
CA ARG A 201 1.06 18.49 7.41
C ARG A 201 0.96 17.74 8.74
N GLN A 202 1.50 18.30 9.81
CA GLN A 202 1.43 17.70 11.14
C GLN A 202 -0.02 17.57 11.64
N PHE A 203 -0.86 18.54 11.38
CA PHE A 203 -2.28 18.50 11.69
C PHE A 203 -2.99 17.42 10.87
N HIS A 204 -2.83 17.44 9.55
CA HIS A 204 -3.46 16.47 8.66
C HIS A 204 -3.04 15.04 9.01
N ASP A 205 -1.76 14.78 9.24
CA ASP A 205 -1.25 13.45 9.59
C ASP A 205 -1.91 12.90 10.86
N ARG A 206 -2.02 13.72 11.93
CA ARG A 206 -2.62 13.32 13.21
C ARG A 206 -4.12 13.07 13.10
N MET A 207 -4.83 13.99 12.42
CA MET A 207 -6.29 13.87 12.26
C MET A 207 -6.66 12.71 11.34
N THR A 208 -5.93 12.53 10.25
CA THR A 208 -6.12 11.42 9.32
C THR A 208 -5.83 10.06 9.97
N ALA A 209 -4.80 9.96 10.80
CA ALA A 209 -4.53 8.76 11.58
C ALA A 209 -5.71 8.39 12.49
N ALA A 210 -6.34 9.36 13.15
CA ALA A 210 -7.53 9.13 13.97
C ALA A 210 -8.75 8.69 13.13
N ILE A 211 -8.93 9.27 11.93
CA ILE A 211 -10.00 8.89 11.00
C ILE A 211 -9.83 7.43 10.58
N PHE A 212 -8.65 7.05 10.13
CA PHE A 212 -8.38 5.68 9.64
C PHE A 212 -8.45 4.64 10.76
N ALA A 213 -7.97 4.96 11.96
CA ALA A 213 -8.06 4.08 13.12
C ALA A 213 -9.52 3.73 13.50
N CYS A 214 -10.48 4.61 13.17
CA CYS A 214 -11.90 4.39 13.40
C CYS A 214 -12.67 3.92 12.14
N GLY A 215 -11.96 3.50 11.07
CA GLY A 215 -12.59 2.99 9.84
C GLY A 215 -13.21 4.09 8.96
N GLY A 216 -12.89 5.36 9.21
CA GLY A 216 -13.35 6.48 8.39
C GLY A 216 -12.56 6.64 7.09
N THR A 217 -13.17 7.31 6.14
CA THR A 217 -12.59 7.69 4.84
C THR A 217 -12.43 9.19 4.77
N VAL A 218 -11.21 9.69 4.50
CA VAL A 218 -10.99 11.10 4.17
C VAL A 218 -11.51 11.32 2.75
N GLU A 219 -12.50 12.19 2.59
CA GLU A 219 -13.05 12.54 1.29
C GLU A 219 -12.21 13.62 0.64
N LYS A 220 -11.90 14.69 1.36
CA LYS A 220 -10.97 15.72 0.89
C LYS A 220 -10.42 16.61 2.01
N TYR A 221 -9.30 17.27 1.71
CA TYR A 221 -8.75 18.38 2.48
C TYR A 221 -9.21 19.71 1.85
N ILE A 222 -9.71 20.63 2.66
CA ILE A 222 -10.21 21.94 2.22
C ILE A 222 -9.45 23.02 3.01
N GLY A 223 -8.23 23.34 2.56
CA GLY A 223 -7.32 24.18 3.33
C GLY A 223 -6.90 23.51 4.63
N ASP A 224 -7.26 24.11 5.76
CA ASP A 224 -7.08 23.56 7.10
C ASP A 224 -8.22 22.65 7.56
N ALA A 225 -9.30 22.54 6.78
CA ALA A 225 -10.40 21.65 7.10
C ALA A 225 -10.21 20.26 6.50
N ILE A 226 -10.70 19.24 7.21
CA ILE A 226 -10.80 17.86 6.73
C ILE A 226 -12.27 17.47 6.68
N PHE A 227 -12.69 16.95 5.53
CA PHE A 227 -13.97 16.30 5.36
C PHE A 227 -13.78 14.78 5.34
N ALA A 228 -14.41 14.09 6.28
CA ALA A 228 -14.35 12.64 6.39
C ALA A 228 -15.74 12.02 6.52
N VAL A 229 -15.85 10.76 6.11
CA VAL A 229 -17.11 10.01 6.06
C VAL A 229 -16.90 8.62 6.66
N PHE A 230 -17.87 8.14 7.44
CA PHE A 230 -17.97 6.79 7.96
C PHE A 230 -19.20 6.12 7.33
N GLY A 231 -19.05 4.85 6.91
CA GLY A 231 -20.05 4.15 6.11
C GLY A 231 -19.63 4.02 4.63
N LEU A 232 -18.35 4.23 4.33
CA LEU A 232 -17.77 4.01 3.03
C LEU A 232 -16.62 2.98 3.11
N PRO A 233 -16.51 2.07 2.15
CA PRO A 233 -17.34 1.90 0.93
C PRO A 233 -18.73 1.31 1.16
N SER A 234 -19.01 0.77 2.34
CA SER A 234 -20.27 0.16 2.72
C SER A 234 -20.72 0.66 4.08
N ALA A 235 -21.98 1.07 4.18
CA ALA A 235 -22.57 1.49 5.45
C ALA A 235 -22.66 0.34 6.45
N GLY A 236 -22.36 0.63 7.71
CA GLY A 236 -22.41 -0.32 8.83
C GLY A 236 -23.16 0.22 10.04
N PRO A 237 -23.59 -0.64 10.96
CA PRO A 237 -24.36 -0.24 12.14
C PRO A 237 -23.55 0.64 13.12
N ASP A 238 -22.22 0.55 13.08
CA ASP A 238 -21.32 1.24 14.01
C ASP A 238 -20.78 2.59 13.48
N ASP A 239 -21.17 3.01 12.27
CA ASP A 239 -20.59 4.19 11.60
C ASP A 239 -20.77 5.47 12.42
N ALA A 240 -21.93 5.67 13.01
CA ALA A 240 -22.21 6.81 13.89
C ALA A 240 -21.33 6.78 15.16
N ALA A 241 -21.18 5.63 15.78
CA ALA A 241 -20.34 5.44 16.97
C ALA A 241 -18.84 5.59 16.62
N ASN A 242 -18.42 5.08 15.45
CA ASN A 242 -17.05 5.22 14.96
C ASN A 242 -16.68 6.69 14.70
N ALA A 243 -17.60 7.46 14.13
CA ALA A 243 -17.42 8.90 13.93
C ALA A 243 -17.23 9.65 15.26
N LEU A 244 -18.01 9.32 16.29
CA LEU A 244 -17.88 9.94 17.61
C LEU A 244 -16.58 9.50 18.33
N ARG A 245 -16.21 8.22 18.26
CA ARG A 245 -14.90 7.73 18.75
C ARG A 245 -13.73 8.43 18.05
N CYS A 246 -13.85 8.65 16.74
CA CYS A 246 -12.85 9.40 15.99
C CYS A 246 -12.69 10.83 16.51
N ALA A 247 -13.80 11.53 16.75
CA ALA A 247 -13.75 12.89 17.32
C ALA A 247 -13.05 12.92 18.70
N ASP A 248 -13.34 11.97 19.57
CA ASP A 248 -12.63 11.83 20.86
C ASP A 248 -11.14 11.53 20.67
N GLY A 249 -10.80 10.65 19.71
CA GLY A 249 -9.42 10.35 19.34
C GLY A 249 -8.67 11.58 18.82
N MET A 250 -9.32 12.40 17.98
CA MET A 250 -8.77 13.67 17.48
C MET A 250 -8.46 14.64 18.62
N LEU A 251 -9.36 14.77 19.58
CA LEU A 251 -9.15 15.67 20.73
C LEU A 251 -8.01 15.17 21.63
N THR A 252 -7.85 13.86 21.77
CA THR A 252 -6.72 13.26 22.49
C THR A 252 -5.40 13.49 21.75
N ALA A 253 -5.37 13.28 20.44
CA ALA A 253 -4.20 13.54 19.61
C ALA A 253 -3.80 15.03 19.62
N LEU A 254 -4.80 15.93 19.62
CA LEU A 254 -4.58 17.36 19.73
C LEU A 254 -3.94 17.74 21.07
N ALA A 255 -4.41 17.15 22.16
CA ALA A 255 -3.85 17.43 23.51
C ALA A 255 -2.39 17.00 23.58
N SER A 256 -2.04 15.81 23.05
CA SER A 256 -0.65 15.35 22.94
C SER A 256 0.19 16.32 22.10
N TRP A 257 -0.29 16.70 20.92
CA TRP A 257 0.40 17.61 20.04
C TRP A 257 0.62 18.99 20.67
N ASN A 258 -0.37 19.52 21.37
CA ASN A 258 -0.22 20.79 22.11
C ASN A 258 0.82 20.68 23.24
N GLY A 259 0.97 19.50 23.84
CA GLY A 259 2.07 19.23 24.78
C GLY A 259 3.44 19.32 24.11
N GLU A 260 3.60 18.71 22.94
CA GLU A 260 4.83 18.79 22.12
C GLU A 260 5.14 20.24 21.72
N ARG A 261 4.13 20.97 21.24
CA ARG A 261 4.23 22.39 20.83
C ARG A 261 4.63 23.29 21.99
N GLY A 262 4.04 23.07 23.17
CA GLY A 262 4.40 23.81 24.38
C GLY A 262 5.85 23.63 24.79
N GLN A 263 6.39 22.40 24.65
CA GLN A 263 7.82 22.13 24.88
C GLN A 263 8.73 22.85 23.88
N ALA A 264 8.25 23.04 22.64
CA ALA A 264 8.95 23.79 21.60
C ALA A 264 8.74 25.33 21.71
N GLY A 265 7.98 25.82 22.70
CA GLY A 265 7.65 27.25 22.85
C GLY A 265 6.62 27.76 21.83
N GLU A 266 5.89 26.87 21.17
CA GLU A 266 4.87 27.21 20.19
C GLU A 266 3.48 27.36 20.83
N PRO A 267 2.60 28.26 20.32
CA PRO A 267 1.28 28.41 20.85
C PRO A 267 0.40 27.19 20.62
N PRO A 268 -0.54 26.86 21.52
CA PRO A 268 -1.45 25.72 21.32
C PRO A 268 -2.40 25.96 20.14
N VAL A 269 -2.77 24.86 19.48
CA VAL A 269 -3.77 24.82 18.43
C VAL A 269 -5.11 24.37 19.03
N ALA A 270 -6.21 24.96 18.57
CA ALA A 270 -7.56 24.53 18.88
C ALA A 270 -8.26 24.05 17.60
N ILE A 271 -9.18 23.09 17.75
CA ILE A 271 -9.97 22.56 16.62
C ILE A 271 -11.46 22.65 16.92
N GLY A 272 -12.26 22.71 15.83
CA GLY A 272 -13.70 22.55 15.89
C GLY A 272 -14.15 21.36 15.08
N ILE A 273 -14.93 20.45 15.66
CA ILE A 273 -15.43 19.23 15.03
C ILE A 273 -16.95 19.29 14.94
N GLY A 274 -17.49 19.03 13.73
CA GLY A 274 -18.93 18.89 13.49
C GLY A 274 -19.26 17.49 13.00
N LEU A 275 -20.22 16.83 13.65
CA LEU A 275 -20.67 15.48 13.32
C LEU A 275 -22.17 15.46 12.98
N ASN A 276 -22.52 14.84 11.87
CA ASN A 276 -23.90 14.58 11.49
C ASN A 276 -24.07 13.18 10.91
N TYR A 277 -25.26 12.61 11.04
CA TYR A 277 -25.63 11.32 10.50
C TYR A 277 -26.90 11.42 9.70
N GLY A 278 -26.97 10.75 8.53
CA GLY A 278 -28.17 10.75 7.69
C GLY A 278 -27.91 10.31 6.26
N PRO A 279 -28.94 10.37 5.43
CA PRO A 279 -28.84 9.98 4.03
C PRO A 279 -27.98 10.94 3.23
N ALA A 280 -27.15 10.39 2.36
CA ALA A 280 -26.32 11.11 1.41
C ALA A 280 -26.31 10.38 0.07
N VAL A 281 -25.95 11.11 -0.98
CA VAL A 281 -25.71 10.56 -2.31
C VAL A 281 -24.21 10.33 -2.43
N VAL A 282 -23.83 9.12 -2.77
CA VAL A 282 -22.44 8.65 -2.87
C VAL A 282 -22.19 8.17 -4.31
N GLY A 283 -21.11 8.59 -4.92
CA GLY A 283 -20.73 8.13 -6.25
C GLY A 283 -19.75 9.05 -6.94
N ASP A 284 -19.43 8.69 -8.18
CA ASP A 284 -18.55 9.46 -9.04
C ASP A 284 -19.31 10.67 -9.63
N VAL A 285 -18.77 11.85 -9.40
CA VAL A 285 -19.28 13.12 -9.94
C VAL A 285 -18.16 13.80 -10.71
N GLY A 286 -18.46 14.22 -11.94
CA GLY A 286 -17.49 14.92 -12.79
C GLY A 286 -17.78 14.75 -14.26
N SER A 287 -16.76 14.91 -15.08
CA SER A 287 -16.80 14.71 -16.53
C SER A 287 -16.18 13.37 -16.90
N GLU A 288 -16.34 12.95 -18.17
CA GLU A 288 -15.69 11.75 -18.73
C GLU A 288 -14.15 11.74 -18.54
N HIS A 289 -13.54 12.92 -18.42
CA HIS A 289 -12.09 13.08 -18.29
C HIS A 289 -11.58 13.33 -16.87
N SER A 290 -12.50 13.58 -15.91
CA SER A 290 -12.15 13.85 -14.52
C SER A 290 -13.32 13.50 -13.61
N LEU A 291 -13.24 12.34 -12.98
CA LEU A 291 -14.19 11.86 -11.99
C LEU A 291 -13.63 12.11 -10.59
N SER A 292 -14.50 12.50 -9.67
CA SER A 292 -14.22 12.59 -8.25
C SER A 292 -15.26 11.79 -7.51
N PHE A 293 -14.82 10.78 -6.77
CA PHE A 293 -15.69 10.11 -5.82
C PHE A 293 -16.05 11.09 -4.71
N THR A 294 -17.33 11.31 -4.49
CA THR A 294 -17.78 12.31 -3.52
C THR A 294 -19.09 11.91 -2.84
N VAL A 295 -19.33 12.55 -1.71
CA VAL A 295 -20.54 12.41 -0.91
C VAL A 295 -21.26 13.76 -0.88
N ILE A 296 -22.53 13.77 -1.33
CA ILE A 296 -23.32 14.99 -1.49
C ILE A 296 -24.66 14.85 -0.75
N GLY A 297 -25.11 15.91 -0.13
CA GLY A 297 -26.46 15.96 0.47
C GLY A 297 -26.57 16.95 1.63
N ASP A 298 -27.78 17.12 2.14
CA ASP A 298 -28.04 17.96 3.31
C ASP A 298 -27.27 17.49 4.54
N THR A 299 -27.02 16.18 4.63
CA THR A 299 -26.21 15.56 5.70
C THR A 299 -24.82 16.15 5.76
N VAL A 300 -24.17 16.34 4.61
CA VAL A 300 -22.82 16.92 4.49
C VAL A 300 -22.85 18.41 4.88
N ASN A 301 -23.79 19.17 4.32
CA ASN A 301 -23.94 20.59 4.62
C ASN A 301 -24.25 20.83 6.09
N THR A 302 -25.04 19.97 6.70
CA THR A 302 -25.36 20.05 8.13
C THR A 302 -24.12 19.83 8.98
N ALA A 303 -23.31 18.79 8.71
CA ALA A 303 -22.06 18.56 9.45
C ALA A 303 -21.09 19.76 9.38
N SER A 304 -20.93 20.35 8.20
CA SER A 304 -20.10 21.55 8.00
C SER A 304 -20.62 22.73 8.83
N ARG A 305 -21.94 22.93 8.89
CA ARG A 305 -22.55 24.02 9.69
C ARG A 305 -22.40 23.77 11.19
N LEU A 306 -22.52 22.51 11.64
CA LEU A 306 -22.28 22.13 13.03
C LEU A 306 -20.83 22.41 13.43
N GLN A 307 -19.88 22.12 12.55
CA GLN A 307 -18.48 22.51 12.77
C GLN A 307 -18.35 24.03 12.97
N GLY A 308 -19.00 24.82 12.14
CA GLY A 308 -19.01 26.28 12.29
C GLY A 308 -19.56 26.77 13.62
N LEU A 309 -20.54 26.06 14.25
CA LEU A 309 -21.10 26.41 15.54
C LEU A 309 -20.13 26.22 16.72
N THR A 310 -19.09 25.44 16.56
CA THR A 310 -18.07 25.20 17.61
C THR A 310 -17.47 26.50 18.15
N ARG A 311 -17.31 27.49 17.27
CA ARG A 311 -16.76 28.82 17.63
C ARG A 311 -17.73 29.61 18.52
N SER A 312 -19.02 29.66 18.15
CA SER A 312 -20.03 30.42 18.89
C SER A 312 -20.39 29.78 20.22
N LEU A 313 -20.36 28.44 20.30
CA LEU A 313 -20.63 27.66 21.51
C LEU A 313 -19.39 27.46 22.39
N ALA A 314 -18.23 27.93 21.96
CA ALA A 314 -16.94 27.75 22.65
C ALA A 314 -16.69 26.28 23.06
N THR A 315 -16.98 25.35 22.14
CA THR A 315 -16.82 23.88 22.33
C THR A 315 -16.02 23.30 21.18
N PRO A 316 -15.17 22.30 21.42
CA PRO A 316 -14.42 21.65 20.33
C PRO A 316 -15.26 20.66 19.50
N LEU A 317 -16.46 20.29 19.96
CA LEU A 317 -17.29 19.27 19.31
C LEU A 317 -18.77 19.66 19.36
N VAL A 318 -19.42 19.59 18.18
CA VAL A 318 -20.88 19.71 18.02
C VAL A 318 -21.39 18.51 17.23
N VAL A 319 -22.41 17.85 17.77
CA VAL A 319 -22.98 16.60 17.26
C VAL A 319 -24.47 16.78 17.00
N SER A 320 -24.99 16.27 15.89
CA SER A 320 -26.43 16.29 15.59
C SER A 320 -27.23 15.28 16.43
N GLY A 321 -28.52 15.55 16.67
CA GLY A 321 -29.45 14.60 17.25
C GLY A 321 -29.55 13.32 16.48
N ALA A 322 -29.56 13.39 15.16
CA ALA A 322 -29.62 12.19 14.30
C ALA A 322 -28.45 11.23 14.56
N LEU A 323 -27.24 11.75 14.82
CA LEU A 323 -26.09 10.91 15.16
C LEU A 323 -26.24 10.28 16.55
N VAL A 324 -26.71 11.04 17.53
CA VAL A 324 -26.97 10.56 18.89
C VAL A 324 -28.04 9.45 18.89
N GLU A 325 -29.14 9.66 18.16
CA GLU A 325 -30.21 8.67 17.99
C GLU A 325 -29.71 7.38 17.32
N ALA A 326 -28.88 7.50 16.28
CA ALA A 326 -28.29 6.35 15.60
C ALA A 326 -27.36 5.54 16.54
N ILE A 327 -26.55 6.22 17.35
CA ILE A 327 -25.70 5.56 18.37
C ILE A 327 -26.56 4.88 19.44
N ALA A 328 -27.61 5.53 19.93
CA ALA A 328 -28.50 4.96 20.93
C ALA A 328 -29.23 3.72 20.41
N ALA A 329 -29.64 3.72 19.13
CA ALA A 329 -30.30 2.59 18.49
C ALA A 329 -29.38 1.35 18.33
N ALA A 330 -28.06 1.53 18.21
CA ALA A 330 -27.10 0.44 18.10
C ALA A 330 -26.96 -0.40 19.42
N SER A 331 -27.49 0.07 20.53
CA SER A 331 -27.66 -0.65 21.81
C SER A 331 -26.38 -1.34 22.35
N SER A 332 -25.19 -0.88 22.00
CA SER A 332 -23.93 -1.40 22.52
C SER A 332 -23.53 -0.69 23.83
N ARG A 333 -22.88 -1.42 24.76
CA ARG A 333 -22.42 -0.85 26.04
C ARG A 333 -21.41 0.30 25.81
N ASP A 334 -20.59 0.20 24.79
CA ASP A 334 -19.62 1.23 24.39
C ASP A 334 -20.30 2.48 23.82
N ALA A 335 -21.43 2.31 23.12
CA ALA A 335 -22.22 3.41 22.60
C ALA A 335 -22.82 4.27 23.73
N ALA A 336 -23.33 3.64 24.80
CA ALA A 336 -23.86 4.36 25.95
C ALA A 336 -22.78 5.22 26.64
N ALA A 337 -21.56 4.67 26.83
CA ALA A 337 -20.44 5.38 27.45
C ALA A 337 -19.97 6.60 26.62
N LEU A 338 -20.08 6.51 25.30
CA LEU A 338 -19.79 7.66 24.41
C LEU A 338 -20.81 8.79 24.58
N LEU A 339 -22.10 8.44 24.69
CA LEU A 339 -23.17 9.43 24.83
C LEU A 339 -23.16 10.14 26.18
N GLU A 340 -22.72 9.48 27.27
CA GLU A 340 -22.58 10.10 28.60
C GLU A 340 -21.64 11.31 28.62
N ARG A 341 -20.72 11.41 27.67
CA ARG A 341 -19.77 12.52 27.50
C ARG A 341 -20.38 13.73 26.80
N LEU A 342 -21.59 13.59 26.28
CA LEU A 342 -22.30 14.63 25.57
C LEU A 342 -23.29 15.34 26.47
N GLN A 343 -23.52 16.63 26.17
CA GLN A 343 -24.52 17.46 26.81
C GLN A 343 -25.49 17.98 25.73
N ASP A 344 -26.79 17.88 26.01
CA ASP A 344 -27.85 18.38 25.12
C ASP A 344 -27.93 19.91 25.21
N GLU A 345 -27.81 20.58 24.07
CA GLU A 345 -27.89 22.02 23.92
C GLU A 345 -29.24 22.48 23.31
N GLY A 346 -30.17 21.53 23.11
CA GLY A 346 -31.47 21.79 22.52
C GLY A 346 -31.40 22.05 21.02
N GLU A 347 -32.44 22.72 20.51
CA GLU A 347 -32.58 23.00 19.07
C GLU A 347 -31.85 24.29 18.69
N GLN A 348 -31.07 24.21 17.60
CA GLN A 348 -30.34 25.34 17.05
C GLN A 348 -30.74 25.58 15.59
N ALA A 349 -30.99 26.84 15.23
CA ALA A 349 -31.23 27.25 13.86
C ALA A 349 -29.91 27.26 13.09
N LEU A 350 -29.83 26.52 11.98
CA LEU A 350 -28.68 26.52 11.11
C LEU A 350 -28.89 27.46 9.91
N ARG A 351 -27.92 28.34 9.64
CA ARG A 351 -28.00 29.30 8.54
C ARG A 351 -28.30 28.60 7.20
N GLY A 352 -29.36 28.98 6.50
CA GLY A 352 -29.76 28.44 5.21
C GLY A 352 -30.38 27.03 5.25
N ARG A 353 -30.93 26.61 6.39
CA ARG A 353 -31.80 25.44 6.53
C ARG A 353 -33.18 25.86 7.03
N GLY A 354 -34.23 25.24 6.50
CA GLY A 354 -35.63 25.56 6.85
C GLY A 354 -36.10 25.00 8.19
N GLY A 355 -35.25 24.38 9.01
CA GLY A 355 -35.62 23.79 10.28
C GLY A 355 -34.46 23.80 11.28
N ALA A 356 -34.81 23.80 12.57
CA ALA A 356 -33.83 23.69 13.65
C ALA A 356 -33.28 22.23 13.73
N VAL A 357 -32.07 22.08 14.24
CA VAL A 357 -31.40 20.80 14.49
C VAL A 357 -31.11 20.71 15.96
N ARG A 358 -31.53 19.61 16.60
CA ARG A 358 -31.14 19.33 17.98
C ARG A 358 -29.66 18.96 18.01
N ILE A 359 -28.90 19.60 18.88
CA ILE A 359 -27.45 19.42 18.95
C ILE A 359 -26.98 19.05 20.34
N TRP A 360 -25.83 18.39 20.38
CA TRP A 360 -25.09 18.07 21.61
C TRP A 360 -23.66 18.56 21.50
N THR A 361 -23.12 18.94 22.64
CA THR A 361 -21.71 19.34 22.75
C THR A 361 -20.98 18.42 23.72
N ARG A 362 -19.64 18.48 23.71
CA ARG A 362 -18.84 17.76 24.70
C ARG A 362 -19.03 18.39 26.08
N ARG A 363 -19.34 17.57 27.09
CA ARG A 363 -19.38 18.03 28.48
C ARG A 363 -18.05 18.65 28.87
N ARG A 364 -18.07 19.82 29.47
CA ARG A 364 -16.89 20.44 30.09
C ARG A 364 -16.47 19.55 31.28
N SER A 365 -15.21 19.13 31.31
CA SER A 365 -14.64 18.52 32.53
C SER A 365 -14.66 19.63 33.60
N SER A 366 -15.29 19.33 34.70
CA SER A 366 -15.33 20.22 35.89
C SER A 366 -13.95 20.35 36.48
#